data_e0ce9f4d5cd8fcad1f6b6ad48ac55ccd
#
_entry.id   e0ce9f4d5cd8fcad1f6b6ad48ac55ccd
#
_cell.length_a   1.000
_cell.length_b   1.000
_cell.length_c   1.000
_cell.angle_alpha   90.00
_cell.angle_beta   90.00
_cell.angle_gamma   90.00
#
_symmetry.space_group_name_H-M   'P 1'
#
loop_
_entity.id
_entity.type
_entity.pdbx_description
1 polymer ?
#
loop_
_entity_poly.entity_id
_entity_poly.type
_entity_poly.pdbx_seq_one_letter_code
_entity_poly.pdbx_strand_id
1 'polypeptide(L)'
;TNQKQGVSALGLQRVLGLGSYQTAWTMLHRFRRAMVRPDRERLKGVVELDETYLAITDRKQPISPAGRKNNTSKILIVLAVEILQPKGFGRIRLRRIDKDSEEFIVPFVQACIETGSTLKTDGSAAYRSLPELGYEHQRNVILGSDMPAHASMAGVHRVASLIKRWILGTHHGSVQPEHLDAYLDEFVFRFN
;
A
#
# COMPACT_ATOMS: atom_id res chain seq x y z
N THR A 1 17.51 9.97 -10.47
CA THR A 1 18.33 9.46 -9.36
C THR A 1 18.31 7.95 -9.37
N ASN A 2 19.48 7.31 -9.46
CA ASN A 2 19.64 5.83 -9.46
C ASN A 2 19.38 5.18 -8.08
N GLN A 3 18.68 5.84 -7.19
CA GLN A 3 18.39 5.30 -5.86
C GLN A 3 17.14 4.41 -5.93
N LYS A 4 17.35 3.10 -5.86
CA LYS A 4 16.25 2.09 -5.84
C LYS A 4 15.22 2.32 -4.74
N GLN A 5 15.57 3.01 -3.66
CA GLN A 5 14.74 3.22 -2.48
C GLN A 5 14.04 4.59 -2.42
N GLY A 6 14.15 5.42 -3.46
CA GLY A 6 13.60 6.78 -3.45
C GLY A 6 14.56 7.83 -2.91
N VAL A 7 14.10 9.06 -2.90
CA VAL A 7 14.87 10.22 -2.44
C VAL A 7 14.18 10.82 -1.24
N SER A 8 14.90 11.05 -0.16
CA SER A 8 14.43 11.85 0.97
C SER A 8 14.53 13.35 0.63
N ALA A 9 13.71 14.17 1.29
CA ALA A 9 13.76 15.63 1.09
C ALA A 9 15.14 16.20 1.43
N LEU A 10 15.82 15.66 2.44
CA LEU A 10 17.17 16.05 2.80
C LEU A 10 18.19 15.65 1.71
N GLY A 11 18.03 14.45 1.14
CA GLY A 11 18.86 14.01 0.01
C GLY A 11 18.67 14.90 -1.21
N LEU A 12 17.42 15.24 -1.55
CA LEU A 12 17.10 16.14 -2.66
C LEU A 12 17.67 17.54 -2.43
N GLN A 13 17.52 18.09 -1.21
CA GLN A 13 18.08 19.39 -0.83
C GLN A 13 19.58 19.44 -1.08
N ARG A 14 20.33 18.43 -0.63
CA ARG A 14 21.78 18.35 -0.78
C ARG A 14 22.22 18.24 -2.24
N VAL A 15 21.56 17.35 -3.00
CA VAL A 15 21.92 17.11 -4.41
C VAL A 15 21.65 18.33 -5.29
N LEU A 16 20.57 19.07 -5.02
CA LEU A 16 20.19 20.25 -5.80
C LEU A 16 20.73 21.56 -5.23
N GLY A 17 21.45 21.54 -4.12
CA GLY A 17 21.98 22.75 -3.47
C GLY A 17 20.87 23.70 -2.97
N LEU A 18 19.69 23.17 -2.59
CA LEU A 18 18.57 24.00 -2.16
C LEU A 18 18.82 24.58 -0.78
N GLY A 19 18.64 25.89 -0.61
CA GLY A 19 18.80 26.59 0.66
C GLY A 19 17.78 26.22 1.74
N SER A 20 16.65 25.62 1.37
CA SER A 20 15.57 25.28 2.30
C SER A 20 15.13 23.81 2.18
N TYR A 21 15.09 23.12 3.32
CA TYR A 21 14.47 21.78 3.42
C TYR A 21 13.00 21.79 3.03
N GLN A 22 12.25 22.82 3.43
CA GLN A 22 10.83 22.96 3.11
C GLN A 22 10.58 23.02 1.61
N THR A 23 11.46 23.70 0.85
CA THR A 23 11.39 23.75 -0.62
C THR A 23 11.58 22.35 -1.20
N ALA A 24 12.60 21.62 -0.77
CA ALA A 24 12.84 20.24 -1.23
C ALA A 24 11.67 19.32 -0.91
N TRP A 25 11.11 19.42 0.30
CA TRP A 25 9.95 18.64 0.73
C TRP A 25 8.71 18.93 -0.11
N THR A 26 8.42 20.22 -0.35
CA THR A 26 7.29 20.65 -1.19
C THR A 26 7.42 20.18 -2.63
N MET A 27 8.65 20.23 -3.20
CA MET A 27 8.93 19.71 -4.54
C MET A 27 8.63 18.20 -4.61
N LEU A 28 9.11 17.41 -3.65
CA LEU A 28 8.83 15.97 -3.62
C LEU A 28 7.33 15.67 -3.56
N HIS A 29 6.56 16.42 -2.76
CA HIS A 29 5.12 16.23 -2.69
C HIS A 29 4.40 16.61 -3.98
N ARG A 30 4.86 17.62 -4.71
CA ARG A 30 4.35 17.94 -6.05
C ARG A 30 4.67 16.82 -7.05
N PHE A 31 5.88 16.26 -7.02
CA PHE A 31 6.24 15.11 -7.86
C PHE A 31 5.38 13.87 -7.53
N ARG A 32 5.14 13.56 -6.26
CA ARG A 32 4.27 12.46 -5.87
C ARG A 32 2.87 12.59 -6.44
N ARG A 33 2.28 13.79 -6.42
CA ARG A 33 0.99 14.04 -7.06
C ARG A 33 1.02 13.81 -8.58
N ALA A 34 2.11 14.16 -9.24
CA ALA A 34 2.27 13.94 -10.68
C ALA A 34 2.50 12.45 -11.06
N MET A 35 2.86 11.59 -10.09
CA MET A 35 3.02 10.15 -10.31
C MET A 35 1.68 9.41 -10.47
N VAL A 36 0.58 10.03 -10.06
CA VAL A 36 -0.76 9.44 -10.20
C VAL A 36 -1.37 9.91 -11.52
N ARG A 37 -1.54 8.98 -12.46
CA ARG A 37 -2.30 9.26 -13.69
C ARG A 37 -3.80 9.15 -13.39
N PRO A 38 -4.63 10.12 -13.81
CA PRO A 38 -6.09 10.08 -13.59
C PRO A 38 -6.73 8.80 -14.12
N ASP A 39 -6.38 8.39 -15.35
CA ASP A 39 -6.98 7.26 -16.06
C ASP A 39 -6.04 6.04 -16.11
N ARG A 40 -5.43 5.70 -14.99
CA ARG A 40 -4.58 4.51 -14.94
C ARG A 40 -5.41 3.24 -15.13
N GLU A 41 -4.93 2.35 -15.98
CA GLU A 41 -5.55 1.06 -16.26
C GLU A 41 -5.85 0.27 -14.99
N ARG A 42 -7.01 -0.37 -14.95
CA ARG A 42 -7.37 -1.28 -13.87
C ARG A 42 -6.52 -2.54 -13.91
N LEU A 43 -6.35 -3.17 -12.76
CA LEU A 43 -5.74 -4.50 -12.66
C LEU A 43 -6.69 -5.54 -13.26
N LYS A 44 -6.15 -6.60 -13.84
CA LYS A 44 -6.95 -7.64 -14.52
C LYS A 44 -6.36 -9.04 -14.34
N GLY A 45 -7.14 -10.04 -14.71
CA GLY A 45 -6.76 -11.43 -14.59
C GLY A 45 -6.82 -11.92 -13.14
N VAL A 46 -5.79 -12.57 -12.64
CA VAL A 46 -5.73 -13.03 -11.26
C VAL A 46 -5.14 -11.93 -10.38
N VAL A 47 -5.88 -11.50 -9.36
CA VAL A 47 -5.48 -10.44 -8.43
C VAL A 47 -5.59 -10.93 -6.99
N GLU A 48 -4.51 -10.84 -6.25
CA GLU A 48 -4.51 -11.06 -4.81
C GLU A 48 -4.90 -9.77 -4.08
N LEU A 49 -5.77 -9.88 -3.05
CA LEU A 49 -6.26 -8.80 -2.21
C LEU A 49 -6.07 -9.15 -0.74
N ASP A 50 -5.54 -8.21 0.02
CA ASP A 50 -5.33 -8.36 1.48
C ASP A 50 -5.21 -6.98 2.13
N GLU A 51 -5.35 -6.90 3.45
CA GLU A 51 -5.10 -5.71 4.23
C GLU A 51 -3.86 -5.86 5.08
N THR A 52 -3.23 -4.73 5.38
CA THR A 52 -2.12 -4.70 6.34
C THR A 52 -2.04 -3.39 7.09
N TYR A 53 -1.51 -3.44 8.30
CA TYR A 53 -1.21 -2.26 9.08
C TYR A 53 0.20 -1.74 8.79
N LEU A 54 0.29 -0.44 8.54
CA LEU A 54 1.54 0.32 8.53
C LEU A 54 1.73 1.02 9.87
N ALA A 55 2.86 0.78 10.51
CA ALA A 55 3.27 1.52 11.69
C ALA A 55 4.00 2.80 11.24
N ILE A 56 3.41 3.95 11.54
CA ILE A 56 3.97 5.26 11.20
C ILE A 56 4.03 6.16 12.43
N THR A 57 4.91 7.16 12.42
CA THR A 57 5.03 8.10 13.51
C THR A 57 3.97 9.18 13.40
N ASP A 58 3.10 9.27 14.39
CA ASP A 58 2.12 10.35 14.52
C ASP A 58 2.58 11.38 15.56
N ARG A 59 3.03 12.54 15.08
CA ARG A 59 3.52 13.62 15.95
C ARG A 59 2.44 14.33 16.75
N LYS A 60 1.17 14.10 16.40
CA LYS A 60 0.03 14.70 17.11
C LYS A 60 -0.39 13.89 18.34
N GLN A 61 0.09 12.67 18.46
CA GLN A 61 -0.21 11.86 19.64
C GLN A 61 0.58 12.37 20.86
N PRO A 62 -0.05 12.45 22.03
CA PRO A 62 0.60 12.90 23.26
C PRO A 62 1.71 11.93 23.66
N ILE A 63 2.76 12.46 24.24
CA ILE A 63 3.85 11.67 24.81
C ILE A 63 3.29 10.92 26.02
N SER A 64 3.49 9.61 26.10
CA SER A 64 3.09 8.79 27.26
C SER A 64 3.68 9.39 28.56
N PRO A 65 2.96 9.36 29.70
CA PRO A 65 3.46 9.80 30.99
C PRO A 65 4.76 9.14 31.42
N ALA A 66 5.08 7.95 30.90
CA ALA A 66 6.34 7.25 31.15
C ALA A 66 7.53 7.78 30.30
N GLY A 67 7.39 8.91 29.61
CA GLY A 67 8.46 9.52 28.80
C GLY A 67 8.83 8.77 27.52
N ARG A 68 8.21 7.62 27.24
CA ARG A 68 8.38 6.89 25.98
C ARG A 68 7.51 7.52 24.92
N LYS A 69 8.12 8.01 23.84
CA LYS A 69 7.40 8.47 22.66
C LYS A 69 6.72 7.28 21.96
N ASN A 70 5.54 6.91 22.43
CA ASN A 70 4.69 5.92 21.74
C ASN A 70 3.86 6.64 20.65
N ASN A 71 4.53 7.42 19.80
CA ASN A 71 3.89 8.18 18.71
C ASN A 71 3.66 7.29 17.47
N THR A 72 3.45 5.99 17.66
CA THR A 72 3.23 5.08 16.55
C THR A 72 1.75 4.85 16.37
N SER A 73 1.21 5.33 15.24
CA SER A 73 -0.13 5.00 14.77
C SER A 73 -0.07 3.81 13.81
N LYS A 74 -1.02 2.91 13.94
CA LYS A 74 -1.25 1.82 13.00
C LYS A 74 -2.32 2.28 12.01
N ILE A 75 -1.96 2.44 10.75
CA ILE A 75 -2.89 2.80 9.67
C ILE A 75 -3.13 1.58 8.82
N LEU A 76 -4.40 1.26 8.58
CA LEU A 76 -4.82 0.17 7.73
C LEU A 76 -4.75 0.58 6.25
N ILE A 77 -4.18 -0.28 5.44
CA ILE A 77 -4.17 -0.15 3.98
C ILE A 77 -4.66 -1.43 3.34
N VAL A 78 -5.38 -1.31 2.24
CA VAL A 78 -5.74 -2.41 1.34
C VAL A 78 -4.73 -2.48 0.20
N LEU A 79 -4.37 -3.70 -0.19
CA LEU A 79 -3.43 -4.00 -1.26
C LEU A 79 -4.10 -4.88 -2.32
N ALA A 80 -3.85 -4.57 -3.58
CA ALA A 80 -4.19 -5.43 -4.71
C ALA A 80 -2.94 -5.66 -5.57
N VAL A 81 -2.68 -6.92 -5.92
CA VAL A 81 -1.49 -7.32 -6.66
C VAL A 81 -1.89 -8.24 -7.82
N GLU A 82 -1.58 -7.86 -9.06
CA GLU A 82 -1.73 -8.75 -10.22
C GLU A 82 -0.74 -9.90 -10.14
N ILE A 83 -1.23 -11.11 -10.40
CA ILE A 83 -0.40 -12.33 -10.46
C ILE A 83 -0.24 -12.72 -11.92
N LEU A 84 0.99 -12.71 -12.39
CA LEU A 84 1.32 -13.07 -13.76
C LEU A 84 1.49 -14.58 -13.90
N GLN A 85 0.98 -15.13 -15.00
CA GLN A 85 1.18 -16.52 -15.37
C GLN A 85 2.32 -16.63 -16.41
N PRO A 86 3.20 -17.64 -16.34
CA PRO A 86 3.24 -18.73 -15.36
C PRO A 86 3.88 -18.32 -14.02
N LYS A 87 4.51 -17.14 -13.91
CA LYS A 87 5.19 -16.70 -12.68
C LYS A 87 5.43 -15.19 -12.69
N GLY A 88 5.28 -14.56 -11.54
CA GLY A 88 5.66 -13.16 -11.31
C GLY A 88 4.52 -12.33 -10.74
N PHE A 89 4.84 -11.08 -10.47
CA PHE A 89 3.89 -10.07 -10.00
C PHE A 89 3.79 -8.97 -11.06
N GLY A 90 2.56 -8.60 -11.37
CA GLY A 90 2.25 -7.48 -12.25
C GLY A 90 2.14 -6.17 -11.47
N ARG A 91 1.17 -5.37 -11.86
CA ARG A 91 0.91 -4.08 -11.25
C ARG A 91 0.27 -4.23 -9.86
N ILE A 92 0.45 -3.19 -9.06
CA ILE A 92 -0.16 -3.11 -7.72
C ILE A 92 -1.03 -1.87 -7.59
N ARG A 93 -1.99 -1.94 -6.65
CA ARG A 93 -2.74 -0.79 -6.15
C ARG A 93 -2.77 -0.83 -4.64
N LEU A 94 -2.64 0.33 -4.03
CA LEU A 94 -2.70 0.52 -2.58
C LEU A 94 -3.65 1.67 -2.28
N ARG A 95 -4.38 1.56 -1.16
CA ARG A 95 -5.23 2.63 -0.63
C ARG A 95 -5.29 2.54 0.89
N ARG A 96 -5.25 3.67 1.54
CA ARG A 96 -5.59 3.79 2.95
C ARG A 96 -7.09 3.56 3.14
N ILE A 97 -7.47 2.79 4.15
CA ILE A 97 -8.85 2.56 4.56
C ILE A 97 -8.97 2.75 6.08
N ASP A 98 -10.16 3.10 6.54
CA ASP A 98 -10.38 3.33 7.97
C ASP A 98 -10.72 2.02 8.70
N LYS A 99 -11.34 1.09 8.00
CA LYS A 99 -11.78 -0.19 8.55
C LYS A 99 -11.74 -1.29 7.50
N ASP A 100 -11.45 -2.53 7.94
CA ASP A 100 -11.65 -3.74 7.16
C ASP A 100 -13.16 -4.05 7.11
N SER A 101 -13.82 -3.51 6.10
CA SER A 101 -15.24 -3.73 5.85
C SER A 101 -15.58 -3.53 4.37
N GLU A 102 -16.68 -4.14 3.95
CA GLU A 102 -17.21 -4.05 2.60
C GLU A 102 -17.35 -2.61 2.10
N GLU A 103 -17.79 -1.70 2.98
CA GLU A 103 -17.93 -0.26 2.71
C GLU A 103 -16.66 0.40 2.14
N PHE A 104 -15.47 -0.01 2.62
CA PHE A 104 -14.19 0.54 2.18
C PHE A 104 -13.52 -0.28 1.08
N ILE A 105 -13.70 -1.60 1.12
CA ILE A 105 -13.04 -2.53 0.19
C ILE A 105 -13.73 -2.54 -1.18
N VAL A 106 -15.05 -2.59 -1.24
CA VAL A 106 -15.77 -2.65 -2.52
C VAL A 106 -15.48 -1.43 -3.41
N PRO A 107 -15.54 -0.17 -2.92
CA PRO A 107 -15.17 0.98 -3.75
C PRO A 107 -13.71 0.98 -4.21
N PHE A 108 -12.80 0.37 -3.45
CA PHE A 108 -11.42 0.19 -3.88
C PHE A 108 -11.32 -0.83 -5.02
N VAL A 109 -11.96 -1.98 -4.87
CA VAL A 109 -11.98 -3.04 -5.88
C VAL A 109 -12.55 -2.53 -7.19
N GLN A 110 -13.74 -1.93 -7.17
CA GLN A 110 -14.40 -1.38 -8.36
C GLN A 110 -13.61 -0.28 -9.06
N ALA A 111 -12.89 0.55 -8.29
CA ALA A 111 -12.04 1.59 -8.87
C ALA A 111 -10.75 1.06 -9.49
N CYS A 112 -10.19 -0.03 -8.94
CA CYS A 112 -8.84 -0.47 -9.23
C CYS A 112 -8.74 -1.75 -10.05
N ILE A 113 -9.81 -2.57 -10.10
CA ILE A 113 -9.78 -3.90 -10.70
C ILE A 113 -10.89 -4.02 -11.76
N GLU A 114 -10.57 -4.64 -12.87
CA GLU A 114 -11.49 -4.87 -13.99
C GLU A 114 -12.49 -5.98 -13.61
N THR A 115 -13.77 -5.73 -13.88
CA THR A 115 -14.84 -6.72 -13.68
C THR A 115 -14.56 -7.98 -14.50
N GLY A 116 -14.87 -9.16 -13.98
CA GLY A 116 -14.51 -10.44 -14.58
C GLY A 116 -13.13 -10.97 -14.15
N SER A 117 -12.37 -10.20 -13.36
CA SER A 117 -11.11 -10.69 -12.79
C SER A 117 -11.34 -11.72 -11.68
N THR A 118 -10.39 -12.64 -11.52
CA THR A 118 -10.37 -13.61 -10.42
C THR A 118 -9.69 -12.99 -9.20
N LEU A 119 -10.43 -12.81 -8.11
CA LEU A 119 -9.93 -12.20 -6.87
C LEU A 119 -9.61 -13.29 -5.84
N LYS A 120 -8.35 -13.36 -5.44
CA LYS A 120 -7.88 -14.23 -4.34
C LYS A 120 -7.82 -13.42 -3.06
N THR A 121 -8.56 -13.83 -2.04
CA THR A 121 -8.59 -13.15 -0.73
C THR A 121 -8.48 -14.17 0.40
N ASP A 122 -8.31 -13.71 1.62
CA ASP A 122 -8.55 -14.51 2.81
C ASP A 122 -10.04 -14.81 3.03
N GLY A 123 -10.40 -15.33 4.20
CA GLY A 123 -11.78 -15.65 4.57
C GLY A 123 -12.61 -14.48 5.11
N SER A 124 -12.12 -13.22 5.05
CA SER A 124 -12.82 -12.06 5.63
C SER A 124 -14.24 -11.87 5.06
N ALA A 125 -15.15 -11.44 5.94
CA ALA A 125 -16.52 -11.13 5.56
C ALA A 125 -16.62 -9.92 4.63
N ALA A 126 -15.60 -9.05 4.62
CA ALA A 126 -15.54 -7.84 3.81
C ALA A 126 -15.52 -8.10 2.29
N TYR A 127 -15.29 -9.35 1.89
CA TYR A 127 -15.21 -9.77 0.48
C TYR A 127 -16.45 -10.53 -0.02
N ARG A 128 -17.50 -10.67 0.80
CA ARG A 128 -18.65 -11.56 0.48
C ARG A 128 -19.42 -11.14 -0.76
N SER A 129 -19.58 -9.84 -1.00
CA SER A 129 -20.35 -9.29 -2.12
C SER A 129 -19.61 -9.29 -3.46
N LEU A 130 -18.32 -9.60 -3.49
CA LEU A 130 -17.53 -9.55 -4.73
C LEU A 130 -18.10 -10.40 -5.88
N PRO A 131 -18.64 -11.61 -5.65
CA PRO A 131 -19.28 -12.38 -6.72
C PRO A 131 -20.52 -11.69 -7.33
N GLU A 132 -21.32 -11.02 -6.52
CA GLU A 132 -22.52 -10.29 -6.95
C GLU A 132 -22.16 -9.07 -7.81
N LEU A 133 -20.93 -8.56 -7.66
CA LEU A 133 -20.37 -7.46 -8.43
C LEU A 133 -19.64 -7.90 -9.72
N GLY A 134 -19.74 -9.20 -10.06
CA GLY A 134 -19.20 -9.77 -11.29
C GLY A 134 -17.71 -10.16 -11.23
N TYR A 135 -17.17 -10.40 -10.04
CA TYR A 135 -15.81 -10.93 -9.87
C TYR A 135 -15.83 -12.42 -9.57
N GLU A 136 -14.89 -13.17 -10.10
CA GLU A 136 -14.59 -14.52 -9.65
C GLU A 136 -13.89 -14.48 -8.29
N HIS A 137 -14.52 -14.98 -7.22
CA HIS A 137 -13.95 -14.91 -5.88
C HIS A 137 -13.40 -16.25 -5.42
N GLN A 138 -12.09 -16.35 -5.26
CA GLN A 138 -11.37 -17.51 -4.72
C GLN A 138 -10.93 -17.21 -3.28
N ARG A 139 -11.60 -17.86 -2.32
CA ARG A 139 -11.31 -17.70 -0.89
C ARG A 139 -10.20 -18.67 -0.48
N ASN A 140 -9.10 -18.15 0.03
CA ASN A 140 -8.02 -18.91 0.63
C ASN A 140 -8.22 -19.01 2.15
N VAL A 141 -9.00 -19.99 2.59
CA VAL A 141 -9.20 -20.25 4.03
C VAL A 141 -8.04 -21.12 4.52
N ILE A 142 -7.21 -20.55 5.38
CA ILE A 142 -5.99 -21.20 5.92
C ILE A 142 -6.32 -22.27 6.97
N LEU A 143 -7.52 -22.24 7.53
CA LEU A 143 -7.97 -23.21 8.56
C LEU A 143 -8.04 -24.62 7.96
N GLY A 144 -7.05 -25.46 8.31
CA GLY A 144 -7.00 -26.88 7.95
C GLY A 144 -6.19 -27.22 6.69
N SER A 145 -5.47 -26.28 6.09
CA SER A 145 -4.53 -26.58 5.00
C SER A 145 -3.12 -26.80 5.54
N ASP A 146 -2.43 -27.85 5.06
CA ASP A 146 -1.00 -28.10 5.36
C ASP A 146 -0.06 -27.05 4.73
N MET A 147 -0.60 -26.08 3.97
CA MET A 147 0.17 -25.02 3.33
C MET A 147 0.26 -23.78 4.25
N PRO A 148 1.46 -23.23 4.47
CA PRO A 148 1.62 -22.02 5.26
C PRO A 148 0.93 -20.83 4.57
N ALA A 149 0.32 -19.96 5.37
CA ALA A 149 -0.43 -18.76 4.91
C ALA A 149 0.30 -17.94 3.85
N HIS A 150 1.62 -17.79 3.99
CA HIS A 150 2.46 -17.03 3.07
C HIS A 150 2.67 -17.69 1.69
N ALA A 151 2.32 -18.96 1.55
CA ALA A 151 2.44 -19.66 0.27
C ALA A 151 1.20 -19.48 -0.61
N SER A 152 0.03 -19.25 -0.01
CA SER A 152 -1.24 -19.15 -0.72
C SER A 152 -1.50 -17.78 -1.35
N MET A 153 -0.93 -16.70 -0.77
CA MET A 153 -1.09 -15.30 -1.21
C MET A 153 0.28 -14.58 -1.21
N ALA A 154 1.23 -15.13 -1.94
CA ALA A 154 2.62 -14.69 -1.91
C ALA A 154 2.82 -13.24 -2.42
N GLY A 155 1.98 -12.78 -3.36
CA GLY A 155 2.07 -11.45 -3.95
C GLY A 155 1.77 -10.34 -2.94
N VAL A 156 0.62 -10.39 -2.30
CA VAL A 156 0.24 -9.36 -1.30
C VAL A 156 1.17 -9.37 -0.10
N HIS A 157 1.58 -10.54 0.38
CA HIS A 157 2.55 -10.62 1.49
C HIS A 157 3.93 -10.05 1.10
N ARG A 158 4.36 -10.28 -0.15
CA ARG A 158 5.60 -9.68 -0.66
C ARG A 158 5.52 -8.17 -0.72
N VAL A 159 4.43 -7.62 -1.30
CA VAL A 159 4.20 -6.19 -1.41
C VAL A 159 4.07 -5.54 -0.02
N ALA A 160 3.31 -6.16 0.89
CA ALA A 160 3.20 -5.72 2.28
C ALA A 160 4.56 -5.62 2.99
N SER A 161 5.43 -6.61 2.79
CA SER A 161 6.79 -6.60 3.35
C SER A 161 7.66 -5.49 2.74
N LEU A 162 7.53 -5.25 1.44
CA LEU A 162 8.30 -4.22 0.73
C LEU A 162 7.88 -2.82 1.16
N ILE A 163 6.57 -2.52 1.24
CA ILE A 163 6.08 -1.21 1.68
C ILE A 163 6.46 -0.92 3.13
N LYS A 164 6.33 -1.90 4.04
CA LYS A 164 6.76 -1.77 5.44
C LYS A 164 8.25 -1.45 5.53
N ARG A 165 9.08 -2.18 4.80
CA ARG A 165 10.53 -1.96 4.75
C ARG A 165 10.87 -0.58 4.18
N TRP A 166 10.17 -0.13 3.15
CA TRP A 166 10.41 1.16 2.54
C TRP A 166 10.02 2.32 3.47
N ILE A 167 8.87 2.26 4.12
CA ILE A 167 8.43 3.27 5.11
C ILE A 167 9.41 3.34 6.29
N LEU A 168 9.84 2.21 6.83
CA LEU A 168 10.76 2.17 7.96
C LEU A 168 12.20 2.51 7.55
N GLY A 169 12.70 1.95 6.47
CA GLY A 169 14.11 2.08 6.06
C GLY A 169 14.43 3.43 5.42
N THR A 170 13.57 3.92 4.49
CA THR A 170 13.83 5.18 3.77
C THR A 170 13.30 6.39 4.53
N HIS A 171 12.19 6.25 5.22
CA HIS A 171 11.51 7.36 5.89
C HIS A 171 11.55 7.25 7.42
N HIS A 172 12.23 6.23 7.97
CA HIS A 172 12.38 5.99 9.41
C HIS A 172 11.05 6.03 10.17
N GLY A 173 9.96 5.61 9.53
CA GLY A 173 8.61 5.72 10.09
C GLY A 173 8.08 7.16 10.26
N SER A 174 8.82 8.18 9.80
CA SER A 174 8.48 9.60 10.00
C SER A 174 7.45 10.15 9.01
N VAL A 175 6.69 9.28 8.36
CA VAL A 175 5.57 9.66 7.49
C VAL A 175 4.39 10.03 8.39
N GLN A 176 3.87 11.25 8.23
CA GLN A 176 2.69 11.67 8.96
C GLN A 176 1.42 11.08 8.33
N PRO A 177 0.37 10.78 9.12
CA PRO A 177 -0.89 10.20 8.61
C PRO A 177 -1.51 10.97 7.45
N GLU A 178 -1.48 12.31 7.51
CA GLU A 178 -2.03 13.21 6.49
C GLU A 178 -1.27 13.19 5.16
N HIS A 179 -0.07 12.66 5.14
CA HIS A 179 0.77 12.59 3.95
C HIS A 179 0.91 11.17 3.39
N LEU A 180 0.39 10.16 4.10
CA LEU A 180 0.60 8.75 3.76
C LEU A 180 0.18 8.42 2.32
N ASP A 181 -0.96 8.94 1.87
CA ASP A 181 -1.47 8.64 0.52
C ASP A 181 -0.46 9.02 -0.58
N ALA A 182 0.21 10.16 -0.44
CA ALA A 182 1.25 10.58 -1.38
C ALA A 182 2.47 9.62 -1.41
N TYR A 183 2.78 9.00 -0.27
CA TYR A 183 3.83 7.99 -0.20
C TYR A 183 3.36 6.65 -0.78
N LEU A 184 2.12 6.24 -0.56
CA LEU A 184 1.55 5.06 -1.20
C LEU A 184 1.58 5.20 -2.73
N ASP A 185 1.22 6.38 -3.25
CA ASP A 185 1.26 6.69 -4.68
C ASP A 185 2.68 6.61 -5.25
N GLU A 186 3.69 7.17 -4.56
CA GLU A 186 5.09 7.02 -4.96
C GLU A 186 5.51 5.55 -4.99
N PHE A 187 5.15 4.79 -3.94
CA PHE A 187 5.48 3.37 -3.88
C PHE A 187 4.86 2.58 -5.04
N VAL A 188 3.56 2.81 -5.33
CA VAL A 188 2.85 2.18 -6.45
C VAL A 188 3.50 2.55 -7.79
N PHE A 189 3.82 3.83 -8.01
CA PHE A 189 4.46 4.29 -9.24
C PHE A 189 5.83 3.63 -9.49
N ARG A 190 6.59 3.43 -8.44
CA ARG A 190 7.94 2.85 -8.52
C ARG A 190 7.94 1.34 -8.66
N PHE A 191 6.89 0.68 -8.17
CA PHE A 191 6.73 -0.76 -8.26
C PHE A 191 6.26 -1.17 -9.67
N ASN A 192 5.29 -0.43 -10.23
CA ASN A 192 4.69 -0.67 -11.56
C ASN A 192 5.59 -0.24 -12.71
#